data_e8a2c89634087da0a7212c6c097df19d
#
_entry.id   e8a2c89634087da0a7212c6c097df19d
#
_cell.length_a   1.000
_cell.length_b   1.000
_cell.length_c   1.000
_cell.angle_alpha   90.00
_cell.angle_beta   90.00
_cell.angle_gamma   90.00
#
_symmetry.space_group_name_H-M   'P 1'
#
loop_
_entity.id
_entity.type
_entity.pdbx_description
1 polymer ?
#
loop_
_entity_poly.entity_id
_entity_poly.type
_entity_poly.pdbx_seq_one_letter_code
_entity_poly.pdbx_strand_id
1 'polypeptide(L)'
;MKKTSHSFNNSNFYRFLSENKYPFLLILFIYSLVASVISLANYPYIDDIGRQLQGYTGFSAHYSRYLSELFAVSIQGSRHLTDTGLTSSIISASILSLASILVLYIFFGKTKIKWSAAISSVFIGLNPWFLEALSFRFDSPFLSLSILVVVLPFLFWKSPLLHFYLAGSFGVFLMCNSYQASSGIFILMTMTLVILNVTSHATLNMLWNRIFVSMAAF
;
A
#
# COMPACT_ATOMS: atom_id res chain seq x y z
N MET A 1 -16.39 -28.84 15.26
CA MET A 1 -15.53 -27.85 14.55
C MET A 1 -16.17 -26.47 14.64
N LYS A 2 -15.68 -25.58 15.49
CA LYS A 2 -16.14 -24.18 15.57
C LYS A 2 -15.66 -23.41 14.34
N LYS A 3 -16.55 -23.03 13.45
CA LYS A 3 -16.32 -22.04 12.40
C LYS A 3 -16.02 -20.70 13.07
N THR A 4 -14.75 -20.39 13.32
CA THR A 4 -14.35 -19.04 13.64
C THR A 4 -14.33 -18.23 12.34
N SER A 5 -15.44 -17.59 12.01
CA SER A 5 -15.46 -16.52 11.02
C SER A 5 -14.65 -15.36 11.59
N HIS A 6 -13.39 -15.26 11.23
CA HIS A 6 -12.60 -14.07 11.50
C HIS A 6 -13.04 -12.98 10.51
N SER A 7 -14.15 -12.31 10.81
CA SER A 7 -14.42 -11.02 10.21
C SER A 7 -13.33 -10.04 10.66
N PHE A 8 -12.91 -9.14 9.78
CA PHE A 8 -12.05 -8.03 10.15
C PHE A 8 -12.71 -7.28 11.31
N ASN A 9 -12.05 -7.25 12.46
CA ASN A 9 -12.54 -6.54 13.62
C ASN A 9 -11.52 -5.42 13.91
N ASN A 10 -11.95 -4.18 13.83
CA ASN A 10 -11.13 -2.99 14.08
C ASN A 10 -10.41 -3.06 15.44
N SER A 11 -11.05 -3.66 16.46
CA SER A 11 -10.43 -3.86 17.78
C SER A 11 -9.19 -4.75 17.72
N ASN A 12 -9.14 -5.72 16.79
CA ASN A 12 -8.02 -6.63 16.64
C ASN A 12 -6.81 -5.95 15.98
N PHE A 13 -7.04 -5.11 14.97
CA PHE A 13 -5.95 -4.36 14.33
C PHE A 13 -5.39 -3.29 15.27
N TYR A 14 -6.26 -2.56 15.97
CA TYR A 14 -5.81 -1.57 16.95
C TYR A 14 -4.96 -2.20 18.06
N ARG A 15 -5.40 -3.34 18.59
CA ARG A 15 -4.62 -4.11 19.57
C ARG A 15 -3.27 -4.56 19.01
N PHE A 16 -3.26 -5.09 17.78
CA PHE A 16 -2.02 -5.48 17.11
C PHE A 16 -1.06 -4.29 16.96
N LEU A 17 -1.56 -3.12 16.54
CA LEU A 17 -0.76 -1.91 16.41
C LEU A 17 -0.21 -1.45 17.76
N SER A 18 -1.02 -1.46 18.81
CA SER A 18 -0.61 -1.12 20.17
C SER A 18 0.50 -2.04 20.69
N GLU A 19 0.38 -3.35 20.46
CA GLU A 19 1.38 -4.34 20.87
C GLU A 19 2.68 -4.26 20.04
N ASN A 20 2.61 -3.74 18.82
CA ASN A 20 3.71 -3.62 17.86
C ASN A 20 4.11 -2.16 17.57
N LYS A 21 3.85 -1.23 18.48
CA LYS A 21 4.12 0.19 18.29
C LYS A 21 5.58 0.51 17.96
N TYR A 22 6.54 -0.16 18.58
CA TYR A 22 7.96 0.07 18.32
C TYR A 22 8.41 -0.45 16.94
N PRO A 23 8.06 -1.68 16.49
CA PRO A 23 8.23 -2.09 15.10
C PRO A 23 7.60 -1.11 14.10
N PHE A 24 6.38 -0.61 14.37
CA PHE A 24 5.74 0.38 13.52
C PHE A 24 6.52 1.71 13.47
N LEU A 25 6.99 2.21 14.62
CA LEU A 25 7.82 3.42 14.68
C LEU A 25 9.15 3.25 13.94
N LEU A 26 9.75 2.06 13.98
CA LEU A 26 10.95 1.77 13.18
C LEU A 26 10.65 1.83 11.69
N ILE A 27 9.55 1.21 11.23
CA ILE A 27 9.13 1.26 9.82
C ILE A 27 8.92 2.72 9.39
N LEU A 28 8.19 3.49 10.19
CA LEU A 28 7.92 4.91 9.92
C LEU A 28 9.22 5.73 9.87
N PHE A 29 10.14 5.47 10.81
CA PHE A 29 11.45 6.14 10.84
C PHE A 29 12.26 5.86 9.59
N ILE A 30 12.35 4.59 9.16
CA ILE A 30 13.12 4.21 7.96
C ILE A 30 12.52 4.88 6.71
N TYR A 31 11.20 4.81 6.51
CA TYR A 31 10.56 5.47 5.38
C TYR A 31 10.73 6.99 5.42
N SER A 32 10.55 7.60 6.59
CA SER A 32 10.70 9.05 6.76
C SER A 32 12.14 9.50 6.49
N LEU A 33 13.13 8.72 6.95
CA LEU A 33 14.53 9.01 6.69
C LEU A 33 14.83 8.99 5.19
N VAL A 34 14.47 7.91 4.49
CA VAL A 34 14.74 7.76 3.05
C VAL A 34 14.00 8.84 2.25
N ALA A 35 12.70 9.02 2.50
CA ALA A 35 11.90 10.02 1.80
C ALA A 35 12.41 11.46 2.06
N SER A 36 12.87 11.75 3.29
CA SER A 36 13.46 13.05 3.62
C SER A 36 14.81 13.27 2.91
N VAL A 37 15.67 12.26 2.82
CA VAL A 37 16.96 12.36 2.08
C VAL A 37 16.69 12.65 0.61
N ILE A 38 15.74 11.94 -0.02
CA ILE A 38 15.34 12.18 -1.42
C ILE A 38 14.82 13.60 -1.58
N SER A 39 13.94 14.06 -0.70
CA SER A 39 13.37 15.41 -0.77
C SER A 39 14.42 16.50 -0.57
N LEU A 40 15.34 16.31 0.38
CA LEU A 40 16.41 17.28 0.68
C LEU A 40 17.48 17.36 -0.40
N ALA A 41 17.66 16.29 -1.20
CA ALA A 41 18.51 16.33 -2.38
C ALA A 41 18.05 17.38 -3.39
N ASN A 42 16.78 17.78 -3.32
CA ASN A 42 16.17 18.87 -4.07
C ASN A 42 16.43 18.80 -5.59
N TYR A 43 16.43 17.58 -6.12
CA TYR A 43 16.60 17.32 -7.54
C TYR A 43 15.22 17.08 -8.18
N PRO A 44 14.70 18.04 -8.97
CA PRO A 44 13.42 17.86 -9.63
C PRO A 44 13.55 16.81 -10.75
N TYR A 45 12.64 15.85 -10.76
CA TYR A 45 12.49 14.90 -11.86
C TYR A 45 11.82 15.59 -13.07
N ILE A 46 11.87 14.98 -14.25
CA ILE A 46 11.35 15.63 -15.47
C ILE A 46 9.86 16.02 -15.32
N ASP A 47 9.05 15.16 -14.69
CA ASP A 47 7.63 15.43 -14.46
C ASP A 47 7.42 16.54 -13.42
N ASP A 48 8.32 16.67 -12.45
CA ASP A 48 8.28 17.76 -11.46
C ASP A 48 8.47 19.11 -12.12
N ILE A 49 9.36 19.21 -13.14
CA ILE A 49 9.55 20.43 -13.91
C ILE A 49 8.24 20.82 -14.61
N GLY A 50 7.57 19.86 -15.22
CA GLY A 50 6.27 20.09 -15.84
C GLY A 50 5.22 20.58 -14.82
N ARG A 51 5.19 19.96 -13.62
CA ARG A 51 4.30 20.36 -12.53
C ARG A 51 4.60 21.77 -12.02
N GLN A 52 5.87 22.11 -11.86
CA GLN A 52 6.30 23.45 -11.43
C GLN A 52 5.88 24.54 -12.41
N LEU A 53 6.00 24.27 -13.72
CA LEU A 53 5.65 25.24 -14.76
C LEU A 53 4.14 25.40 -14.94
N GLN A 54 3.39 24.31 -14.87
CA GLN A 54 1.95 24.29 -15.18
C GLN A 54 1.08 24.43 -13.94
N GLY A 55 1.56 23.96 -12.78
CA GLY A 55 0.80 23.94 -11.52
C GLY A 55 -0.48 23.10 -11.58
N TYR A 56 -0.59 22.20 -12.55
CA TYR A 56 -1.84 21.52 -12.88
C TYR A 56 -1.80 20.04 -12.47
N THR A 57 -2.86 19.53 -11.86
CA THR A 57 -2.93 18.12 -11.45
C THR A 57 -2.91 17.19 -12.66
N GLY A 58 -3.88 17.30 -13.54
CA GLY A 58 -3.96 16.60 -14.83
C GLY A 58 -3.90 15.08 -14.76
N PHE A 59 -4.00 14.47 -13.57
CA PHE A 59 -3.88 13.01 -13.41
C PHE A 59 -5.00 12.26 -14.12
N SER A 60 -6.24 12.75 -14.02
CA SER A 60 -7.41 12.14 -14.65
C SER A 60 -7.39 12.33 -16.17
N ALA A 61 -7.02 13.53 -16.64
CA ALA A 61 -7.07 13.88 -18.06
C ALA A 61 -5.98 13.19 -18.90
N HIS A 62 -4.75 13.08 -18.35
CA HIS A 62 -3.60 12.54 -19.09
C HIS A 62 -3.32 11.08 -18.82
N TYR A 63 -3.64 10.59 -17.61
CA TYR A 63 -3.25 9.25 -17.16
C TYR A 63 -4.40 8.38 -16.67
N SER A 64 -5.65 8.85 -16.74
CA SER A 64 -6.85 8.17 -16.18
C SER A 64 -6.72 7.82 -14.68
N ARG A 65 -5.94 8.62 -13.92
CA ARG A 65 -5.67 8.40 -12.49
C ARG A 65 -6.62 9.22 -11.62
N TYR A 66 -7.90 8.86 -11.63
CA TYR A 66 -8.95 9.62 -10.91
C TYR A 66 -8.77 9.61 -9.40
N LEU A 67 -8.28 8.51 -8.81
CA LEU A 67 -8.00 8.45 -7.38
C LEU A 67 -6.84 9.39 -6.99
N SER A 68 -5.79 9.45 -7.82
CA SER A 68 -4.69 10.40 -7.62
C SER A 68 -5.17 11.85 -7.70
N GLU A 69 -6.04 12.16 -8.65
CA GLU A 69 -6.65 13.50 -8.78
C GLU A 69 -7.44 13.88 -7.53
N LEU A 70 -8.34 12.98 -7.07
CA LEU A 70 -9.14 13.19 -5.87
C LEU A 70 -8.26 13.41 -4.63
N PHE A 71 -7.22 12.59 -4.47
CA PHE A 71 -6.32 12.68 -3.32
C PHE A 71 -5.46 13.93 -3.37
N ALA A 72 -4.97 14.32 -4.56
CA ALA A 72 -4.23 15.56 -4.76
C ALA A 72 -5.07 16.78 -4.39
N VAL A 73 -6.29 16.86 -4.91
CA VAL A 73 -7.22 17.95 -4.57
C VAL A 73 -7.54 17.98 -3.08
N SER A 74 -7.68 16.81 -2.45
CA SER A 74 -7.97 16.73 -1.01
C SER A 74 -6.80 17.23 -0.15
N ILE A 75 -5.55 16.95 -0.54
CA ILE A 75 -4.36 17.41 0.19
C ILE A 75 -4.08 18.89 -0.07
N GLN A 76 -4.16 19.32 -1.33
CA GLN A 76 -3.79 20.67 -1.74
C GLN A 76 -4.94 21.69 -1.56
N GLY A 77 -6.17 21.22 -1.39
CA GLY A 77 -7.36 22.08 -1.36
C GLY A 77 -7.72 22.71 -2.71
N SER A 78 -6.99 22.40 -3.76
CA SER A 78 -7.18 22.93 -5.12
C SER A 78 -6.67 21.97 -6.18
N ARG A 79 -6.98 22.25 -7.46
CA ARG A 79 -6.38 21.54 -8.59
C ARG A 79 -5.01 22.09 -8.98
N HIS A 80 -4.49 23.04 -8.24
CA HIS A 80 -3.16 23.57 -8.45
C HIS A 80 -2.20 22.86 -7.48
N LEU A 81 -1.22 22.15 -8.03
CA LEU A 81 -0.19 21.49 -7.24
C LEU A 81 0.91 22.49 -6.90
N THR A 82 1.17 22.62 -5.60
CA THR A 82 2.33 23.36 -5.08
C THR A 82 3.38 22.39 -4.58
N ASP A 83 4.65 22.76 -4.74
CA ASP A 83 5.74 21.97 -4.16
C ASP A 83 5.72 22.11 -2.65
N THR A 84 5.25 21.07 -1.99
CA THR A 84 5.18 21.01 -0.53
C THR A 84 6.45 20.40 0.09
N GLY A 85 7.45 20.08 -0.71
CA GLY A 85 8.76 19.58 -0.28
C GLY A 85 8.65 18.39 0.68
N LEU A 86 9.16 18.55 1.90
CA LEU A 86 9.16 17.49 2.93
C LEU A 86 7.76 17.00 3.32
N THR A 87 6.71 17.82 3.18
CA THR A 87 5.35 17.41 3.53
C THR A 87 4.88 16.26 2.66
N SER A 88 5.06 16.32 1.34
CA SER A 88 4.77 15.20 0.43
C SER A 88 5.52 13.94 0.82
N SER A 89 6.80 14.06 1.17
CA SER A 89 7.65 12.95 1.59
C SER A 89 7.15 12.31 2.89
N ILE A 90 6.73 13.10 3.87
CA ILE A 90 6.18 12.61 5.14
C ILE A 90 4.84 11.90 4.90
N ILE A 91 3.98 12.42 4.04
CA ILE A 91 2.71 11.77 3.66
C ILE A 91 3.00 10.43 3.00
N SER A 92 3.92 10.37 2.03
CA SER A 92 4.34 9.13 1.36
C SER A 92 4.87 8.10 2.36
N ALA A 93 5.78 8.52 3.25
CA ALA A 93 6.34 7.68 4.31
C ALA A 93 5.26 7.12 5.24
N SER A 94 4.27 7.94 5.61
CA SER A 94 3.15 7.54 6.46
C SER A 94 2.27 6.49 5.77
N ILE A 95 1.94 6.68 4.50
CA ILE A 95 1.14 5.76 3.69
C ILE A 95 1.87 4.41 3.54
N LEU A 96 3.17 4.44 3.19
CA LEU A 96 3.99 3.23 3.04
C LEU A 96 4.16 2.48 4.36
N SER A 97 4.30 3.21 5.46
CA SER A 97 4.39 2.62 6.80
C SER A 97 3.10 1.92 7.19
N LEU A 98 1.95 2.52 6.86
CA LEU A 98 0.65 1.90 7.07
C LEU A 98 0.48 0.65 6.19
N ALA A 99 0.89 0.69 4.93
CA ALA A 99 0.87 -0.47 4.05
C ALA A 99 1.75 -1.61 4.60
N SER A 100 2.98 -1.31 5.02
CA SER A 100 3.92 -2.30 5.57
C SER A 100 3.40 -2.95 6.85
N ILE A 101 2.84 -2.17 7.79
CA ILE A 101 2.30 -2.74 9.04
C ILE A 101 1.02 -3.57 8.77
N LEU A 102 0.22 -3.20 7.78
CA LEU A 102 -0.93 -3.99 7.33
C LEU A 102 -0.49 -5.33 6.74
N VAL A 103 0.54 -5.36 5.91
CA VAL A 103 1.10 -6.61 5.38
C VAL A 103 1.57 -7.52 6.51
N LEU A 104 2.26 -6.98 7.50
CA LEU A 104 2.68 -7.75 8.67
C LEU A 104 1.48 -8.27 9.47
N TYR A 105 0.43 -7.47 9.63
CA TYR A 105 -0.80 -7.91 10.26
C TYR A 105 -1.51 -9.04 9.49
N ILE A 106 -1.56 -8.94 8.16
CA ILE A 106 -2.16 -9.96 7.29
C ILE A 106 -1.39 -11.28 7.39
N PHE A 107 -0.05 -11.23 7.42
CA PHE A 107 0.78 -12.44 7.43
C PHE A 107 0.89 -13.07 8.82
N PHE A 108 1.08 -12.28 9.87
CA PHE A 108 1.37 -12.76 11.22
C PHE A 108 0.17 -12.71 12.17
N GLY A 109 -0.90 -12.01 11.80
CA GLY A 109 -2.11 -11.90 12.63
C GLY A 109 -1.86 -11.09 13.90
N LYS A 110 -2.18 -11.67 15.06
CA LYS A 110 -2.12 -10.98 16.37
C LYS A 110 -0.79 -11.14 17.11
N THR A 111 0.22 -11.73 16.51
CA THR A 111 1.49 -12.03 17.19
C THR A 111 2.39 -10.81 17.24
N LYS A 112 3.29 -10.79 18.23
CA LYS A 112 4.37 -9.79 18.26
C LYS A 112 5.31 -10.00 17.08
N ILE A 113 5.63 -8.91 16.40
CA ILE A 113 6.50 -8.89 15.21
C ILE A 113 7.95 -8.86 15.66
N LYS A 114 8.78 -9.69 15.02
CA LYS A 114 10.24 -9.61 15.15
C LYS A 114 10.76 -8.38 14.41
N TRP A 115 11.83 -7.77 14.91
CA TRP A 115 12.47 -6.62 14.27
C TRP A 115 12.91 -6.90 12.83
N SER A 116 13.41 -8.12 12.55
CA SER A 116 13.74 -8.54 11.18
C SER A 116 12.54 -8.49 10.24
N ALA A 117 11.36 -8.91 10.69
CA ALA A 117 10.15 -8.83 9.87
C ALA A 117 9.73 -7.38 9.62
N ALA A 118 9.85 -6.50 10.62
CA ALA A 118 9.61 -5.07 10.45
C ALA A 118 10.55 -4.46 9.41
N ILE A 119 11.86 -4.73 9.51
CA ILE A 119 12.86 -4.26 8.53
C ILE A 119 12.57 -4.84 7.14
N SER A 120 12.25 -6.14 7.03
CA SER A 120 11.92 -6.74 5.73
C SER A 120 10.67 -6.14 5.10
N SER A 121 9.69 -5.70 5.90
CA SER A 121 8.46 -5.12 5.35
C SER A 121 8.67 -3.79 4.63
N VAL A 122 9.74 -3.05 4.93
CA VAL A 122 10.01 -1.77 4.26
C VAL A 122 10.40 -1.93 2.79
N PHE A 123 10.83 -3.13 2.37
CA PHE A 123 11.11 -3.39 0.96
C PHE A 123 9.88 -3.30 0.04
N ILE A 124 8.67 -3.27 0.61
CA ILE A 124 7.45 -3.01 -0.15
C ILE A 124 7.52 -1.64 -0.85
N GLY A 125 8.00 -0.62 -0.16
CA GLY A 125 8.13 0.73 -0.70
C GLY A 125 9.58 1.18 -0.94
N LEU A 126 10.59 0.40 -0.50
CA LEU A 126 12.02 0.72 -0.73
C LEU A 126 12.68 -0.27 -1.70
N ASN A 127 11.93 -0.83 -2.62
CA ASN A 127 12.50 -1.54 -3.75
C ASN A 127 12.95 -0.54 -4.83
N PRO A 128 13.90 -0.91 -5.73
CA PRO A 128 14.44 0.00 -6.73
C PRO A 128 13.38 0.70 -7.60
N TRP A 129 12.33 -0.01 -7.98
CA TRP A 129 11.22 0.53 -8.78
C TRP A 129 10.43 1.61 -8.06
N PHE A 130 10.20 1.42 -6.77
CA PHE A 130 9.39 2.37 -6.01
C PHE A 130 10.22 3.53 -5.45
N LEU A 131 11.54 3.38 -5.32
CA LEU A 131 12.44 4.49 -5.02
C LEU A 131 12.41 5.56 -6.10
N GLU A 132 12.26 5.17 -7.37
CA GLU A 132 12.00 6.11 -8.46
C GLU A 132 10.68 6.87 -8.22
N ALA A 133 9.59 6.15 -7.87
CA ALA A 133 8.31 6.77 -7.56
C ALA A 133 8.37 7.76 -6.38
N LEU A 134 9.22 7.50 -5.39
CA LEU A 134 9.46 8.42 -4.27
C LEU A 134 10.25 9.66 -4.66
N SER A 135 10.98 9.64 -5.77
CA SER A 135 11.74 10.81 -6.24
C SER A 135 10.86 11.86 -6.92
N PHE A 136 9.62 11.53 -7.31
CA PHE A 136 8.64 12.50 -7.80
C PHE A 136 8.11 13.37 -6.65
N ARG A 137 8.53 14.62 -6.60
CA ARG A 137 8.23 15.54 -5.48
C ARG A 137 6.74 15.81 -5.28
N PHE A 138 6.02 15.93 -6.40
CA PHE A 138 4.58 16.21 -6.40
C PHE A 138 3.73 14.95 -6.29
N ASP A 139 4.16 13.88 -6.98
CA ASP A 139 3.33 12.72 -7.24
C ASP A 139 3.51 11.59 -6.22
N SER A 140 4.62 11.58 -5.45
CA SER A 140 4.97 10.47 -4.54
C SER A 140 3.87 10.08 -3.54
N PRO A 141 3.06 10.98 -2.95
CA PRO A 141 1.96 10.57 -2.06
C PRO A 141 0.88 9.77 -2.79
N PHE A 142 0.59 10.17 -4.04
CA PHE A 142 -0.46 9.56 -4.85
C PHE A 142 -0.02 8.19 -5.36
N LEU A 143 1.26 8.06 -5.70
CA LEU A 143 1.87 6.78 -6.07
C LEU A 143 1.94 5.83 -4.85
N SER A 144 2.30 6.35 -3.68
CA SER A 144 2.32 5.57 -2.43
C SER A 144 0.94 5.05 -2.04
N LEU A 145 -0.12 5.82 -2.30
CA LEU A 145 -1.50 5.42 -2.06
C LEU A 145 -1.88 4.14 -2.81
N SER A 146 -1.34 3.93 -4.03
CA SER A 146 -1.62 2.73 -4.82
C SER A 146 -1.18 1.43 -4.11
N ILE A 147 -0.06 1.47 -3.38
CA ILE A 147 0.41 0.33 -2.58
C ILE A 147 -0.57 0.04 -1.44
N LEU A 148 -1.02 1.08 -0.75
CA LEU A 148 -1.95 0.91 0.36
C LEU A 148 -3.27 0.30 -0.12
N VAL A 149 -3.87 0.85 -1.19
CA VAL A 149 -5.18 0.39 -1.67
C VAL A 149 -5.14 -1.03 -2.23
N VAL A 150 -4.00 -1.49 -2.78
CA VAL A 150 -3.85 -2.86 -3.27
C VAL A 150 -3.61 -3.88 -2.14
N VAL A 151 -3.10 -3.44 -0.99
CA VAL A 151 -2.90 -4.29 0.20
C VAL A 151 -4.19 -4.46 1.00
N LEU A 152 -5.03 -3.42 1.10
CA LEU A 152 -6.25 -3.42 1.91
C LEU A 152 -7.19 -4.62 1.67
N PRO A 153 -7.46 -5.07 0.44
CA PRO A 153 -8.32 -6.24 0.18
C PRO A 153 -7.92 -7.51 0.92
N PHE A 154 -6.64 -7.69 1.18
CA PHE A 154 -6.13 -8.90 1.84
C PHE A 154 -6.50 -9.01 3.32
N LEU A 155 -7.04 -7.95 3.93
CA LEU A 155 -7.70 -8.02 5.23
C LEU A 155 -8.92 -8.96 5.18
N PHE A 156 -9.53 -9.13 4.01
CA PHE A 156 -10.65 -10.02 3.76
C PHE A 156 -10.22 -11.43 3.27
N TRP A 157 -8.91 -11.72 3.24
CA TRP A 157 -8.40 -13.02 2.78
C TRP A 157 -9.05 -14.20 3.45
N LYS A 158 -9.39 -14.12 4.75
CA LYS A 158 -10.04 -15.18 5.53
C LYS A 158 -11.56 -15.08 5.54
N SER A 159 -12.14 -14.07 4.93
CA SER A 159 -13.60 -13.86 4.83
C SER A 159 -14.23 -14.79 3.76
N PRO A 160 -15.56 -14.86 3.63
CA PRO A 160 -16.21 -15.54 2.51
C PRO A 160 -15.65 -15.09 1.15
N LEU A 161 -15.59 -15.99 0.18
CA LEU A 161 -14.96 -15.75 -1.13
C LEU A 161 -15.49 -14.50 -1.84
N LEU A 162 -16.83 -14.31 -1.76
CA LEU A 162 -17.48 -13.14 -2.38
C LEU A 162 -16.98 -11.82 -1.77
N HIS A 163 -16.79 -11.75 -0.45
CA HIS A 163 -16.29 -10.53 0.20
C HIS A 163 -14.84 -10.22 -0.23
N PHE A 164 -14.02 -11.27 -0.31
CA PHE A 164 -12.64 -11.09 -0.79
C PHE A 164 -12.62 -10.71 -2.28
N TYR A 165 -13.46 -11.32 -3.12
CA TYR A 165 -13.61 -10.97 -4.52
C TYR A 165 -13.97 -9.49 -4.71
N LEU A 166 -15.05 -9.04 -4.04
CA LEU A 166 -15.49 -7.64 -4.15
C LEU A 166 -14.44 -6.66 -3.63
N ALA A 167 -13.82 -6.98 -2.48
CA ALA A 167 -12.74 -6.15 -1.94
C ALA A 167 -11.51 -6.13 -2.88
N GLY A 168 -11.14 -7.28 -3.45
CA GLY A 168 -10.04 -7.42 -4.40
C GLY A 168 -10.28 -6.60 -5.67
N SER A 169 -11.42 -6.81 -6.33
CA SER A 169 -11.79 -6.06 -7.53
C SER A 169 -11.84 -4.55 -7.28
N PHE A 170 -12.38 -4.13 -6.14
CA PHE A 170 -12.42 -2.71 -5.77
C PHE A 170 -11.02 -2.16 -5.49
N GLY A 171 -10.17 -2.90 -4.77
CA GLY A 171 -8.78 -2.50 -4.50
C GLY A 171 -7.94 -2.40 -5.78
N VAL A 172 -8.08 -3.36 -6.69
CA VAL A 172 -7.41 -3.32 -8.01
C VAL A 172 -7.93 -2.15 -8.85
N PHE A 173 -9.25 -1.91 -8.86
CA PHE A 173 -9.82 -0.74 -9.51
C PHE A 173 -9.25 0.57 -8.97
N LEU A 174 -9.17 0.75 -7.66
CA LEU A 174 -8.57 1.94 -7.03
C LEU A 174 -7.08 2.06 -7.36
N MET A 175 -6.35 0.96 -7.35
CA MET A 175 -4.93 0.92 -7.72
C MET A 175 -4.73 1.37 -9.18
N CYS A 176 -5.53 0.84 -10.12
CA CYS A 176 -5.48 1.26 -11.52
C CYS A 176 -5.79 2.75 -11.71
N ASN A 177 -6.67 3.30 -10.87
CA ASN A 177 -7.00 4.73 -10.85
C ASN A 177 -5.98 5.60 -10.06
N SER A 178 -4.93 4.98 -9.52
CA SER A 178 -3.83 5.67 -8.83
C SER A 178 -2.51 5.44 -9.57
N TYR A 179 -1.91 4.24 -9.42
CA TYR A 179 -0.65 3.90 -10.08
C TYR A 179 -0.61 2.41 -10.44
N GLN A 180 -0.78 2.11 -11.72
CA GLN A 180 -0.91 0.73 -12.24
C GLN A 180 0.32 -0.15 -12.01
N ALA A 181 1.53 0.45 -11.93
CA ALA A 181 2.76 -0.31 -11.70
C ALA A 181 2.79 -1.04 -10.33
N SER A 182 1.90 -0.67 -9.39
CA SER A 182 1.74 -1.37 -8.11
C SER A 182 0.99 -2.71 -8.21
N SER A 183 0.50 -3.08 -9.40
CA SER A 183 -0.26 -4.32 -9.62
C SER A 183 0.49 -5.59 -9.21
N GLY A 184 1.80 -5.63 -9.40
CA GLY A 184 2.64 -6.75 -8.97
C GLY A 184 2.53 -7.08 -7.47
N ILE A 185 2.18 -6.09 -6.63
CA ILE A 185 2.00 -6.31 -5.19
C ILE A 185 0.78 -7.21 -4.93
N PHE A 186 -0.32 -7.06 -5.67
CA PHE A 186 -1.48 -7.94 -5.52
C PHE A 186 -1.13 -9.39 -5.80
N ILE A 187 -0.36 -9.63 -6.87
CA ILE A 187 0.10 -10.98 -7.25
C ILE A 187 1.02 -11.54 -6.17
N LEU A 188 2.02 -10.76 -5.72
CA LEU A 188 2.97 -11.19 -4.68
C LEU A 188 2.27 -11.48 -3.35
N MET A 189 1.32 -10.66 -2.94
CA MET A 189 0.52 -10.89 -1.73
C MET A 189 -0.29 -12.19 -1.83
N THR A 190 -0.93 -12.44 -2.98
CA THR A 190 -1.67 -13.69 -3.23
C THR A 190 -0.74 -14.89 -3.14
N MET A 191 0.40 -14.87 -3.85
CA MET A 191 1.37 -15.97 -3.84
C MET A 191 1.90 -16.23 -2.43
N THR A 192 2.28 -15.19 -1.70
CA THR A 192 2.80 -15.32 -0.34
C THR A 192 1.77 -15.94 0.60
N LEU A 193 0.52 -15.49 0.54
CA LEU A 193 -0.55 -16.05 1.37
C LEU A 193 -0.87 -17.50 1.00
N VAL A 194 -0.81 -17.85 -0.27
CA VAL A 194 -0.96 -19.26 -0.71
C VAL A 194 0.16 -20.11 -0.12
N ILE A 195 1.41 -19.69 -0.23
CA ILE A 195 2.57 -20.40 0.35
C ILE A 195 2.42 -20.57 1.87
N LEU A 196 2.07 -19.49 2.58
CA LEU A 196 1.87 -19.55 4.03
C LEU A 196 0.71 -20.49 4.43
N ASN A 197 -0.35 -20.57 3.63
CA ASN A 197 -1.45 -21.49 3.89
C ASN A 197 -1.10 -22.96 3.55
N VAL A 198 -0.29 -23.20 2.51
CA VAL A 198 0.25 -24.54 2.19
C VAL A 198 1.10 -25.05 3.36
N THR A 199 2.00 -24.24 3.86
CA THR A 199 2.88 -24.61 5.00
C THR A 199 2.10 -24.81 6.31
N SER A 200 0.92 -24.23 6.44
CA SER A 200 -0.01 -24.43 7.59
C SER A 200 -1.03 -25.54 7.40
N HIS A 201 -0.83 -26.44 6.42
CA HIS A 201 -1.71 -27.58 6.12
C HIS A 201 -3.17 -27.21 5.76
N ALA A 202 -3.38 -26.08 5.09
CA ALA A 202 -4.69 -25.75 4.53
C ALA A 202 -5.11 -26.73 3.44
N THR A 203 -6.41 -26.96 3.29
CA THR A 203 -6.93 -27.88 2.25
C THR A 203 -6.70 -27.32 0.85
N LEU A 204 -6.27 -28.16 -0.08
CA LEU A 204 -5.99 -27.79 -1.48
C LEU A 204 -7.18 -27.10 -2.15
N ASN A 205 -8.40 -27.58 -1.92
CA ASN A 205 -9.60 -26.98 -2.49
C ASN A 205 -9.81 -25.53 -2.03
N MET A 206 -9.52 -25.23 -0.76
CA MET A 206 -9.60 -23.86 -0.25
C MET A 206 -8.58 -22.95 -0.94
N LEU A 207 -7.38 -23.45 -1.16
CA LEU A 207 -6.30 -22.69 -1.82
C LEU A 207 -6.63 -22.41 -3.29
N TRP A 208 -7.08 -23.43 -4.03
CA TRP A 208 -7.50 -23.24 -5.42
C TRP A 208 -8.61 -22.19 -5.55
N ASN A 209 -9.63 -22.26 -4.69
CA ASN A 209 -10.70 -21.27 -4.71
C ASN A 209 -10.17 -19.83 -4.44
N ARG A 210 -9.18 -19.68 -3.55
CA ARG A 210 -8.56 -18.37 -3.29
C ARG A 210 -7.74 -17.88 -4.47
N ILE A 211 -6.98 -18.75 -5.13
CA ILE A 211 -6.23 -18.41 -6.34
C ILE A 211 -7.19 -17.97 -7.46
N PHE A 212 -8.23 -18.75 -7.76
CA PHE A 212 -9.21 -18.39 -8.78
C PHE A 212 -9.91 -17.06 -8.49
N VAL A 213 -10.32 -16.84 -7.25
CA VAL A 213 -10.95 -15.57 -6.86
C VAL A 213 -9.97 -14.40 -6.96
N SER A 214 -8.69 -14.59 -6.63
CA SER A 214 -7.66 -13.56 -6.81
C SER A 214 -7.45 -13.23 -8.28
N MET A 215 -7.38 -14.24 -9.14
CA MET A 215 -7.25 -14.04 -10.60
C MET A 215 -8.47 -13.35 -11.20
N ALA A 216 -9.67 -13.68 -10.72
CA ALA A 216 -10.90 -13.04 -11.20
C ALA A 216 -11.08 -11.60 -10.69
N ALA A 217 -10.45 -11.25 -9.56
CA ALA A 217 -10.48 -9.91 -8.99
C ALA A 217 -9.44 -8.97 -9.62
N PHE A 218 -8.35 -9.55 -10.14
CA PHE A 218 -7.25 -8.84 -10.82
C PHE A 218 -7.57 -8.59 -12.30
#